data_2b4e80a1538b95af7a04ce84de38e5fe
#
_entry.id   2b4e80a1538b95af7a04ce84de38e5fe
#
_cell.length_a   1.000
_cell.length_b   1.000
_cell.length_c   1.000
_cell.angle_alpha   90.00
_cell.angle_beta   90.00
_cell.angle_gamma   90.00
#
_symmetry.space_group_name_H-M   'P 1'
#
loop_
_entity.id
_entity.type
_entity.pdbx_description
1 polymer ?
#
loop_
_entity_poly.entity_id
_entity_poly.type
_entity_poly.pdbx_seq_one_letter_code
_entity_poly.pdbx_strand_id
1 'polypeptide(L)'
;MNKNGKHTSSCKANRKFNQGLSKFYKKKVEEGTYKDGKLDGLRTHWDENGLKACEYNYKDGLPNGKSFWWYENGVIREETTWKNNLLDGKSIDRYENGKKKSEGNFKDNEYDGFWAGWHENGQKSYEVTYKDGELISEKCWDTDGNERDCN
;
A
#
# COMPACT_ATOMS: atom_id res chain seq x y z
N MET A 1 2.15 18.80 3.25
CA MET A 1 2.55 17.36 3.38
C MET A 1 3.32 17.15 4.67
N ASN A 2 2.97 16.11 5.45
CA ASN A 2 3.59 15.88 6.75
C ASN A 2 5.03 15.38 6.56
N LYS A 3 6.01 16.07 7.11
CA LYS A 3 7.46 15.84 6.97
C LYS A 3 8.00 14.53 7.61
N ASN A 4 7.14 13.62 8.04
CA ASN A 4 7.53 12.33 8.60
C ASN A 4 6.73 11.24 7.88
N GLY A 5 7.22 10.81 6.72
CA GLY A 5 6.68 9.70 5.95
C GLY A 5 6.81 8.35 6.65
N LYS A 6 6.19 8.20 7.82
CA LYS A 6 5.92 6.87 8.35
C LYS A 6 4.73 6.32 7.58
N HIS A 7 5.01 5.54 6.56
CA HIS A 7 4.01 4.71 5.90
C HIS A 7 3.52 3.67 6.91
N THR A 8 2.48 4.03 7.68
CA THR A 8 1.81 3.12 8.60
C THR A 8 0.64 2.47 7.89
N SER A 9 0.91 1.73 6.83
CA SER A 9 -0.06 0.80 6.28
C SER A 9 -0.08 -0.44 7.18
N SER A 10 -0.63 -0.28 8.37
CA SER A 10 -0.88 -1.38 9.28
C SER A 10 -2.14 -2.11 8.80
N CYS A 11 -1.99 -3.36 8.39
CA CYS A 11 -3.11 -4.27 8.22
C CYS A 11 -3.73 -4.55 9.60
N LYS A 12 -4.52 -3.62 10.09
CA LYS A 12 -5.33 -3.83 11.29
C LYS A 12 -6.58 -4.58 10.87
N ALA A 13 -6.60 -5.88 11.10
CA ALA A 13 -7.87 -6.59 11.24
C ALA A 13 -8.68 -5.83 12.30
N ASN A 14 -9.79 -5.21 11.89
CA ASN A 14 -10.73 -4.59 12.83
C ASN A 14 -11.31 -5.70 13.70
N ARG A 15 -10.70 -5.93 14.88
CA ARG A 15 -11.22 -6.82 15.90
C ARG A 15 -12.40 -6.15 16.61
N LYS A 16 -13.55 -6.08 15.97
CA LYS A 16 -14.83 -6.08 16.69
C LYS A 16 -15.29 -7.52 16.80
N PHE A 17 -14.93 -8.13 17.91
CA PHE A 17 -15.40 -9.45 18.30
C PHE A 17 -16.89 -9.32 18.66
N ASN A 18 -17.80 -9.67 17.77
CA ASN A 18 -19.19 -9.89 18.10
C ASN A 18 -19.32 -11.27 18.77
N GLN A 19 -19.38 -11.29 20.10
CA GLN A 19 -19.62 -12.48 20.91
C GLN A 19 -21.07 -12.95 20.79
N GLY A 20 -21.44 -13.53 19.68
CA GLY A 20 -22.75 -14.14 19.63
C GLY A 20 -23.12 -14.55 18.24
N LEU A 21 -22.67 -15.67 17.79
CA LEU A 21 -23.18 -16.53 16.71
C LEU A 21 -22.08 -17.26 15.91
N SER A 22 -20.96 -17.66 16.50
CA SER A 22 -19.99 -18.46 15.75
C SER A 22 -19.70 -19.80 16.39
N LYS A 23 -20.70 -20.71 16.42
CA LYS A 23 -20.47 -22.09 16.86
C LYS A 23 -20.07 -23.05 15.70
N PHE A 24 -20.09 -22.61 14.41
CA PHE A 24 -19.98 -23.56 13.32
C PHE A 24 -18.99 -23.29 12.17
N TYR A 25 -18.41 -22.08 12.03
CA TYR A 25 -17.35 -21.85 11.03
C TYR A 25 -16.31 -20.87 11.57
N LYS A 26 -15.11 -21.34 11.92
CA LYS A 26 -13.96 -20.47 12.11
C LYS A 26 -13.61 -19.86 10.74
N LYS A 27 -14.03 -18.62 10.53
CA LYS A 27 -13.65 -17.87 9.34
C LYS A 27 -12.14 -17.65 9.39
N LYS A 28 -11.44 -17.99 8.31
CA LYS A 28 -10.00 -17.81 8.21
C LYS A 28 -9.71 -16.31 8.22
N VAL A 29 -9.00 -15.83 9.23
CA VAL A 29 -8.67 -14.41 9.39
C VAL A 29 -7.25 -14.13 8.91
N GLU A 30 -6.38 -15.14 9.02
CA GLU A 30 -4.96 -15.03 8.68
C GLU A 30 -4.39 -16.39 8.28
N GLU A 31 -3.48 -16.36 7.30
CA GLU A 31 -2.63 -17.48 6.92
C GLU A 31 -1.22 -16.98 6.64
N GLY A 32 -0.22 -17.74 7.05
CA GLY A 32 1.17 -17.42 6.80
C GLY A 32 2.01 -18.67 6.59
N THR A 33 3.05 -18.55 5.80
CA THR A 33 4.07 -19.58 5.61
C THR A 33 5.22 -19.33 6.57
N TYR A 34 5.67 -20.39 7.25
CA TYR A 34 6.74 -20.32 8.25
C TYR A 34 7.87 -21.30 7.89
N LYS A 35 9.09 -20.87 8.15
CA LYS A 35 10.30 -21.69 8.12
C LYS A 35 11.11 -21.39 9.38
N ASP A 36 11.57 -22.43 10.05
CA ASP A 36 12.37 -22.34 11.29
C ASP A 36 11.78 -21.39 12.34
N GLY A 37 10.43 -21.40 12.47
CA GLY A 37 9.67 -20.58 13.42
C GLY A 37 9.50 -19.11 13.03
N LYS A 38 10.01 -18.70 11.86
CA LYS A 38 9.86 -17.33 11.33
C LYS A 38 8.93 -17.32 10.11
N LEU A 39 8.22 -16.19 9.90
CA LEU A 39 7.51 -15.97 8.64
C LEU A 39 8.50 -16.02 7.46
N ASP A 40 8.23 -16.90 6.49
CA ASP A 40 9.04 -17.06 5.28
C ASP A 40 8.13 -17.47 4.14
N GLY A 41 7.82 -16.53 3.26
CA GLY A 41 6.84 -16.66 2.20
C GLY A 41 5.62 -15.77 2.41
N LEU A 42 4.49 -16.18 1.86
CA LEU A 42 3.27 -15.37 1.82
C LEU A 42 2.54 -15.38 3.16
N ARG A 43 2.07 -14.20 3.57
CA ARG A 43 1.12 -14.01 4.67
C ARG A 43 -0.08 -13.23 4.16
N THR A 44 -1.27 -13.81 4.29
CA THR A 44 -2.54 -13.23 3.85
C THR A 44 -3.46 -12.96 5.03
N HIS A 45 -4.11 -11.82 5.03
CA HIS A 45 -5.17 -11.47 5.96
C HIS A 45 -6.49 -11.28 5.21
N TRP A 46 -7.58 -11.72 5.82
CA TRP A 46 -8.95 -11.53 5.34
C TRP A 46 -9.75 -10.70 6.33
N ASP A 47 -10.70 -9.95 5.83
CA ASP A 47 -11.66 -9.23 6.63
C ASP A 47 -12.75 -10.15 7.22
N GLU A 48 -13.69 -9.56 7.96
CA GLU A 48 -14.81 -10.29 8.55
C GLU A 48 -15.78 -10.89 7.51
N ASN A 49 -15.78 -10.38 6.28
CA ASN A 49 -16.57 -10.88 5.16
C ASN A 49 -15.87 -12.00 4.39
N GLY A 50 -14.57 -12.26 4.70
CA GLY A 50 -13.72 -13.24 4.05
C GLY A 50 -13.12 -12.73 2.74
N LEU A 51 -13.11 -11.42 2.52
CA LEU A 51 -12.40 -10.78 1.42
C LEU A 51 -10.94 -10.54 1.83
N LYS A 52 -10.02 -10.62 0.88
CA LYS A 52 -8.62 -10.28 1.14
C LYS A 52 -8.52 -8.81 1.56
N ALA A 53 -7.89 -8.57 2.70
CA ALA A 53 -7.59 -7.23 3.21
C ALA A 53 -6.16 -6.82 2.86
N CYS A 54 -5.19 -7.71 3.10
CA CYS A 54 -3.81 -7.48 2.71
C CYS A 54 -3.03 -8.79 2.55
N GLU A 55 -1.92 -8.69 1.83
CA GLU A 55 -1.01 -9.80 1.57
C GLU A 55 0.43 -9.27 1.57
N TYR A 56 1.32 -9.96 2.27
CA TYR A 56 2.73 -9.61 2.38
C TYR A 56 3.60 -10.82 2.05
N ASN A 57 4.72 -10.56 1.39
CA ASN A 57 5.80 -11.51 1.33
C ASN A 57 6.80 -11.27 2.46
N TYR A 58 7.24 -12.35 3.09
CA TYR A 58 8.21 -12.35 4.17
C TYR A 58 9.42 -13.22 3.83
N LYS A 59 10.56 -12.83 4.35
CA LYS A 59 11.77 -13.64 4.39
C LYS A 59 12.43 -13.50 5.75
N ASP A 60 12.74 -14.63 6.39
CA ASP A 60 13.39 -14.67 7.71
C ASP A 60 12.69 -13.83 8.78
N GLY A 61 11.34 -13.68 8.69
CA GLY A 61 10.51 -12.90 9.61
C GLY A 61 10.35 -11.43 9.26
N LEU A 62 10.98 -10.94 8.19
CA LEU A 62 10.91 -9.56 7.75
C LEU A 62 10.13 -9.43 6.44
N PRO A 63 9.31 -8.38 6.25
CA PRO A 63 8.73 -8.03 4.96
C PRO A 63 9.81 -7.96 3.88
N ASN A 64 9.62 -8.73 2.80
CA ASN A 64 10.57 -8.83 1.70
C ASN A 64 9.84 -9.27 0.43
N GLY A 65 9.82 -8.44 -0.60
CA GLY A 65 9.08 -8.66 -1.82
C GLY A 65 7.82 -7.80 -1.91
N LYS A 66 6.91 -8.15 -2.81
CA LYS A 66 5.69 -7.40 -3.03
C LYS A 66 4.67 -7.60 -1.91
N SER A 67 3.93 -6.55 -1.60
CA SER A 67 2.78 -6.55 -0.70
C SER A 67 1.61 -5.82 -1.35
N PHE A 68 0.39 -6.26 -1.01
CA PHE A 68 -0.83 -5.77 -1.59
C PHE A 68 -1.86 -5.47 -0.51
N TRP A 69 -2.67 -4.45 -0.73
CA TRP A 69 -3.86 -4.12 0.05
C TRP A 69 -5.05 -3.99 -0.89
N TRP A 70 -6.20 -4.38 -0.43
CA TRP A 70 -7.44 -4.33 -1.21
C TRP A 70 -8.47 -3.42 -0.56
N TYR A 71 -9.29 -2.82 -1.38
CA TYR A 71 -10.56 -2.23 -1.00
C TYR A 71 -11.59 -3.34 -0.73
N GLU A 72 -12.69 -3.00 -0.04
CA GLU A 72 -13.81 -3.94 0.21
C GLU A 72 -14.46 -4.45 -1.09
N ASN A 73 -14.39 -3.67 -2.18
CA ASN A 73 -14.87 -4.08 -3.50
C ASN A 73 -13.92 -5.06 -4.24
N GLY A 74 -12.80 -5.46 -3.63
CA GLY A 74 -11.82 -6.39 -4.19
C GLY A 74 -10.80 -5.76 -5.15
N VAL A 75 -10.86 -4.47 -5.38
CA VAL A 75 -9.86 -3.73 -6.16
C VAL A 75 -8.59 -3.58 -5.34
N ILE A 76 -7.41 -3.79 -5.95
CA ILE A 76 -6.14 -3.49 -5.30
C ILE A 76 -6.05 -1.99 -5.05
N ARG A 77 -5.96 -1.61 -3.77
CA ARG A 77 -5.77 -0.23 -3.30
C ARG A 77 -4.32 0.21 -3.41
N GLU A 78 -3.41 -0.67 -2.97
CA GLU A 78 -1.99 -0.36 -2.84
C GLU A 78 -1.15 -1.58 -3.17
N GLU A 79 -0.07 -1.37 -3.92
CA GLU A 79 0.99 -2.33 -4.18
C GLU A 79 2.31 -1.67 -3.79
N THR A 80 3.10 -2.33 -2.94
CA THR A 80 4.43 -1.85 -2.52
C THR A 80 5.47 -2.96 -2.62
N THR A 81 6.73 -2.57 -2.71
CA THR A 81 7.86 -3.48 -2.71
C THR A 81 8.72 -3.24 -1.48
N TRP A 82 9.08 -4.33 -0.80
CA TRP A 82 9.85 -4.33 0.43
C TRP A 82 11.16 -5.08 0.26
N LYS A 83 12.15 -4.64 0.98
CA LYS A 83 13.44 -5.32 1.11
C LYS A 83 13.91 -5.20 2.56
N ASN A 84 14.03 -6.34 3.25
CA ASN A 84 14.48 -6.38 4.65
C ASN A 84 13.75 -5.39 5.57
N ASN A 85 12.40 -5.33 5.50
CA ASN A 85 11.55 -4.45 6.29
C ASN A 85 11.62 -2.95 5.93
N LEU A 86 12.24 -2.60 4.81
CA LEU A 86 12.25 -1.25 4.26
C LEU A 86 11.43 -1.21 2.97
N LEU A 87 10.71 -0.13 2.71
CA LEU A 87 10.15 0.15 1.40
C LEU A 87 11.32 0.39 0.43
N ASP A 88 11.45 -0.49 -0.57
CA ASP A 88 12.54 -0.45 -1.55
C ASP A 88 12.01 -0.97 -2.88
N GLY A 89 11.72 -0.08 -3.80
CA GLY A 89 11.18 -0.36 -5.10
C GLY A 89 9.82 0.29 -5.35
N LYS A 90 9.10 -0.25 -6.32
CA LYS A 90 7.88 0.36 -6.84
C LYS A 90 6.73 0.36 -5.82
N SER A 91 6.01 1.50 -5.80
CA SER A 91 4.76 1.71 -5.09
C SER A 91 3.69 2.23 -6.06
N ILE A 92 2.47 1.69 -5.95
CA ILE A 92 1.32 2.10 -6.74
C ILE A 92 0.09 2.16 -5.82
N ASP A 93 -0.57 3.31 -5.79
CA ASP A 93 -1.89 3.47 -5.20
C ASP A 93 -2.96 3.53 -6.28
N ARG A 94 -4.16 3.06 -5.95
CA ARG A 94 -5.34 3.15 -6.82
C ARG A 94 -6.53 3.69 -6.05
N TYR A 95 -7.45 4.28 -6.79
CA TYR A 95 -8.80 4.59 -6.35
C TYR A 95 -9.66 3.33 -6.30
N GLU A 96 -10.83 3.40 -5.64
CA GLU A 96 -11.78 2.28 -5.58
C GLU A 96 -12.32 1.86 -6.96
N ASN A 97 -12.31 2.77 -7.94
CA ASN A 97 -12.65 2.47 -9.33
C ASN A 97 -11.52 1.77 -10.12
N GLY A 98 -10.39 1.45 -9.48
CA GLY A 98 -9.23 0.76 -10.04
C GLY A 98 -8.24 1.64 -10.81
N LYS A 99 -8.58 2.91 -11.08
CA LYS A 99 -7.65 3.84 -11.74
C LYS A 99 -6.47 4.15 -10.80
N LYS A 100 -5.30 4.39 -11.39
CA LYS A 100 -4.14 4.84 -10.62
C LYS A 100 -4.44 6.16 -9.92
N LYS A 101 -4.02 6.26 -8.66
CA LYS A 101 -4.01 7.47 -7.85
C LYS A 101 -2.61 8.04 -7.76
N SER A 102 -1.60 7.18 -7.55
CA SER A 102 -0.20 7.57 -7.55
C SER A 102 0.70 6.40 -7.92
N GLU A 103 1.89 6.69 -8.43
CA GLU A 103 2.98 5.71 -8.58
C GLU A 103 4.35 6.38 -8.48
N GLY A 104 5.32 5.61 -8.02
CA GLY A 104 6.73 6.00 -7.93
C GLY A 104 7.56 4.91 -7.30
N ASN A 105 8.73 5.27 -6.82
CA ASN A 105 9.64 4.34 -6.16
C ASN A 105 10.04 4.85 -4.78
N PHE A 106 10.27 3.89 -3.90
CA PHE A 106 10.95 4.10 -2.63
C PHE A 106 12.34 3.47 -2.66
N LYS A 107 13.24 4.04 -1.89
CA LYS A 107 14.52 3.46 -1.55
C LYS A 107 14.78 3.68 -0.06
N ASP A 108 14.97 2.59 0.67
CA ASP A 108 15.22 2.61 2.11
C ASP A 108 14.20 3.45 2.91
N ASN A 109 12.89 3.35 2.57
CA ASN A 109 11.73 4.12 3.08
C ASN A 109 11.64 5.58 2.64
N GLU A 110 12.53 6.08 1.80
CA GLU A 110 12.50 7.44 1.27
C GLU A 110 11.95 7.45 -0.15
N TYR A 111 11.29 8.55 -0.52
CA TYR A 111 10.88 8.76 -1.90
C TYR A 111 12.11 8.86 -2.80
N ASP A 112 12.13 8.13 -3.90
CA ASP A 112 13.23 8.06 -4.84
C ASP A 112 12.78 8.27 -6.29
N GLY A 113 13.46 9.16 -7.01
CA GLY A 113 13.20 9.44 -8.41
C GLY A 113 11.84 10.08 -8.68
N PHE A 114 11.28 9.73 -9.83
CA PHE A 114 10.04 10.31 -10.33
C PHE A 114 8.80 9.68 -9.69
N TRP A 115 7.86 10.56 -9.29
CA TRP A 115 6.53 10.22 -8.81
C TRP A 115 5.47 10.95 -9.61
N ALA A 116 4.38 10.27 -9.89
CA ALA A 116 3.24 10.85 -10.56
C ALA A 116 1.95 10.52 -9.82
N GLY A 117 1.00 11.45 -9.84
CA GLY A 117 -0.34 11.29 -9.31
C GLY A 117 -1.40 11.67 -10.33
N TRP A 118 -2.60 11.12 -10.12
CA TRP A 118 -3.77 11.35 -10.98
C TRP A 118 -4.98 11.65 -10.12
N HIS A 119 -5.86 12.47 -10.65
CA HIS A 119 -7.22 12.65 -10.16
C HIS A 119 -8.07 11.42 -10.48
N GLU A 120 -9.19 11.26 -9.80
CA GLU A 120 -10.09 10.11 -10.01
C GLU A 120 -10.69 10.06 -11.43
N ASN A 121 -10.82 11.22 -12.10
CA ASN A 121 -11.20 11.28 -13.51
C ASN A 121 -10.11 10.72 -14.46
N GLY A 122 -8.87 10.54 -13.97
CA GLY A 122 -7.73 9.99 -14.68
C GLY A 122 -6.78 11.05 -15.26
N GLN A 123 -7.08 12.33 -15.08
CA GLN A 123 -6.16 13.41 -15.43
C GLN A 123 -5.01 13.47 -14.43
N LYS A 124 -3.84 13.90 -14.88
CA LYS A 124 -2.67 14.06 -14.01
C LYS A 124 -2.95 15.12 -12.94
N SER A 125 -2.58 14.84 -11.70
CA SER A 125 -2.71 15.76 -10.58
C SER A 125 -1.37 16.34 -10.13
N TYR A 126 -0.30 15.55 -10.22
CA TYR A 126 1.05 16.03 -9.95
C TYR A 126 2.13 15.17 -10.63
N GLU A 127 3.27 15.77 -10.82
CA GLU A 127 4.55 15.13 -11.09
C GLU A 127 5.59 15.73 -10.14
N VAL A 128 6.35 14.88 -9.48
CA VAL A 128 7.40 15.31 -8.57
C VAL A 128 8.64 14.44 -8.76
N THR A 129 9.81 15.00 -8.52
CA THR A 129 11.07 14.26 -8.54
C THR A 129 11.77 14.42 -7.21
N TYR A 130 12.17 13.30 -6.66
CA TYR A 130 12.96 13.21 -5.42
C TYR A 130 14.36 12.73 -5.73
N LYS A 131 15.32 13.21 -4.94
CA LYS A 131 16.69 12.69 -4.92
C LYS A 131 17.16 12.68 -3.47
N ASP A 132 17.63 11.52 -3.01
CA ASP A 132 18.09 11.32 -1.64
C ASP A 132 17.05 11.79 -0.60
N GLY A 133 15.76 11.52 -0.85
CA GLY A 133 14.62 11.94 -0.02
C GLY A 133 14.20 13.40 -0.15
N GLU A 134 14.95 14.24 -0.85
CA GLU A 134 14.65 15.65 -1.04
C GLU A 134 13.86 15.91 -2.32
N LEU A 135 12.88 16.83 -2.23
CA LEU A 135 12.10 17.27 -3.38
C LEU A 135 12.95 18.16 -4.28
N ILE A 136 13.16 17.75 -5.53
CA ILE A 136 13.95 18.47 -6.54
C ILE A 136 13.09 19.31 -7.46
N SER A 137 11.94 18.75 -7.88
CA SER A 137 11.01 19.46 -8.76
C SER A 137 9.59 18.98 -8.53
N GLU A 138 8.63 19.86 -8.76
CA GLU A 138 7.21 19.54 -8.72
C GLU A 138 6.43 20.31 -9.79
N LYS A 139 5.35 19.69 -10.28
CA LYS A 139 4.33 20.27 -11.12
C LYS A 139 2.99 19.72 -10.71
N CYS A 140 1.98 20.58 -10.71
CA CYS A 140 0.62 20.21 -10.32
C CYS A 140 -0.42 20.68 -11.33
N TRP A 141 -1.51 19.93 -11.42
CA TRP A 141 -2.65 20.24 -12.30
C TRP A 141 -3.96 20.11 -11.53
N ASP A 142 -4.94 20.86 -11.93
CA ASP A 142 -6.31 20.76 -11.45
C ASP A 142 -7.05 19.58 -12.15
N THR A 143 -8.32 19.40 -11.78
CA THR A 143 -9.17 18.34 -12.35
C THR A 143 -9.53 18.57 -13.82
N ASP A 144 -9.31 19.76 -14.36
CA ASP A 144 -9.55 20.11 -15.76
C ASP A 144 -8.27 20.00 -16.59
N GLY A 145 -7.12 19.72 -15.92
CA GLY A 145 -5.82 19.55 -16.56
C GLY A 145 -5.03 20.84 -16.73
N ASN A 146 -5.45 21.94 -16.12
CA ASN A 146 -4.71 23.18 -16.12
C ASN A 146 -3.58 23.12 -15.09
N GLU A 147 -2.39 23.57 -15.47
CA GLU A 147 -1.26 23.67 -14.53
C GLU A 147 -1.58 24.71 -13.44
N ARG A 148 -1.22 24.37 -12.22
CA ARG A 148 -1.43 25.22 -11.03
C ARG A 148 -0.27 25.08 -10.06
N ASP A 149 -0.20 26.00 -9.09
CA ASP A 149 0.73 25.89 -7.98
C ASP A 149 0.47 24.63 -7.13
N CYS A 150 1.53 23.98 -6.67
CA CYS A 150 1.49 22.78 -5.83
C CYS A 150 1.25 23.13 -4.34
N ASN A 151 0.17 23.85 -4.01
CA ASN A 151 -0.15 24.25 -2.63
C ASN A 151 -1.12 23.28 -1.96
#